data_65d67292192b093613a79278ce00bae1
#
_entry.id   65d67292192b093613a79278ce00bae1
#
_cell.length_a   1.000
_cell.length_b   1.000
_cell.length_c   1.000
_cell.angle_alpha   90.00
_cell.angle_beta   90.00
_cell.angle_gamma   90.00
#
_symmetry.space_group_name_H-M   'P 1'
#
loop_
_entity.id
_entity.type
_entity.pdbx_description
1 polymer ?
#
loop_
_entity_poly.entity_id
_entity_poly.type
_entity_poly.pdbx_seq_one_letter_code
_entity_poly.pdbx_strand_id
1 'polypeptide(L)'
;ALCQDLLSHKNINLKLSSTVEKIDLDNNNLKLIINGEVSEYQDVCLCAGYTSKELLNFSGLSSKRGQISYVDSSKELKNLKFPICASGYFSPKIKGLHVLGSSYSDVTNDSVLEEEHISNKKKLKVIHNFNVNIHGGNVGFRAVTKDRLPLVGCNKGIYVNTGHGSRGSTSSPLCAEIIADLIDNRPLPVDHEVAIALDANRFN
;
A
#
# COMPACT_ATOMS: atom_id res chain seq x y z
N ALA A 1 4.72 -7.16 -13.79
CA ALA A 1 5.75 -8.15 -13.49
C ALA A 1 5.44 -8.84 -12.16
N LEU A 2 6.09 -8.50 -11.01
CA LEU A 2 5.99 -9.27 -9.77
C LEU A 2 4.55 -9.59 -9.33
N CYS A 3 3.65 -8.60 -9.23
CA CYS A 3 2.26 -8.84 -8.83
C CYS A 3 1.52 -9.76 -9.82
N GLN A 4 1.79 -9.62 -11.12
CA GLN A 4 1.18 -10.48 -12.14
C GLN A 4 1.67 -11.93 -12.01
N ASP A 5 2.97 -12.12 -11.78
CA ASP A 5 3.55 -13.44 -11.60
C ASP A 5 2.99 -14.13 -10.35
N LEU A 6 2.89 -13.40 -9.24
CA LEU A 6 2.26 -13.91 -8.01
C LEU A 6 0.79 -14.29 -8.24
N LEU A 7 0.00 -13.42 -8.87
CA LEU A 7 -1.43 -13.65 -9.11
C LEU A 7 -1.72 -14.73 -10.15
N SER A 8 -0.72 -15.13 -10.96
CA SER A 8 -0.85 -16.23 -11.93
C SER A 8 -0.63 -17.62 -11.33
N HIS A 9 -0.28 -17.72 -10.03
CA HIS A 9 -0.05 -19.00 -9.39
C HIS A 9 -1.33 -19.85 -9.35
N LYS A 10 -1.22 -21.15 -9.66
CA LYS A 10 -2.37 -22.07 -9.80
C LYS A 10 -3.30 -22.17 -8.58
N ASN A 11 -2.79 -21.86 -7.38
CA ASN A 11 -3.54 -21.91 -6.13
C ASN A 11 -4.21 -20.55 -5.80
N ILE A 12 -4.09 -19.56 -6.68
CA ILE A 12 -4.70 -18.24 -6.47
C ILE A 12 -5.89 -18.08 -7.41
N ASN A 13 -7.07 -17.82 -6.84
CA ASN A 13 -8.27 -17.47 -7.59
C ASN A 13 -8.53 -15.96 -7.43
N LEU A 14 -8.20 -15.20 -8.46
CA LEU A 14 -8.37 -13.74 -8.48
C LEU A 14 -9.79 -13.39 -8.90
N LYS A 15 -10.55 -12.73 -8.01
CA LYS A 15 -11.88 -12.17 -8.30
C LYS A 15 -11.75 -10.65 -8.44
N LEU A 16 -11.83 -10.14 -9.66
CA LEU A 16 -11.87 -8.71 -9.96
C LEU A 16 -13.30 -8.16 -9.83
N SER A 17 -13.43 -6.84 -9.74
CA SER A 17 -14.73 -6.15 -9.58
C SER A 17 -15.57 -6.70 -8.42
N SER A 18 -14.88 -7.13 -7.36
CA SER A 18 -15.49 -7.69 -6.16
C SER A 18 -15.19 -6.79 -4.98
N THR A 19 -16.21 -6.20 -4.38
CA THR A 19 -16.10 -5.33 -3.22
C THR A 19 -16.52 -6.09 -1.97
N VAL A 20 -15.62 -6.19 -0.99
CA VAL A 20 -15.96 -6.68 0.35
C VAL A 20 -16.57 -5.51 1.12
N GLU A 21 -17.84 -5.62 1.43
CA GLU A 21 -18.63 -4.58 2.12
C GLU A 21 -18.56 -4.74 3.64
N LYS A 22 -18.51 -5.99 4.10
CA LYS A 22 -18.51 -6.32 5.52
C LYS A 22 -17.80 -7.63 5.79
N ILE A 23 -17.19 -7.72 6.96
CA ILE A 23 -16.63 -8.95 7.52
C ILE A 23 -17.32 -9.19 8.85
N ASP A 24 -18.00 -10.32 8.99
CA ASP A 24 -18.67 -10.76 10.22
C ASP A 24 -18.02 -12.04 10.74
N LEU A 25 -17.85 -12.13 12.05
CA LEU A 25 -17.47 -13.36 12.76
C LEU A 25 -18.70 -13.90 13.47
N ASP A 26 -19.17 -15.06 13.03
CA ASP A 26 -20.32 -15.75 13.61
C ASP A 26 -19.94 -17.19 13.97
N ASN A 27 -20.00 -17.56 15.26
CA ASN A 27 -19.72 -18.92 15.75
C ASN A 27 -18.42 -19.55 15.19
N ASN A 28 -17.33 -18.82 15.14
CA ASN A 28 -16.03 -19.19 14.53
C ASN A 28 -16.02 -19.31 13.00
N ASN A 29 -17.09 -18.95 12.30
CA ASN A 29 -17.10 -18.85 10.84
C ASN A 29 -16.94 -17.39 10.41
N LEU A 30 -16.06 -17.14 9.45
CA LEU A 30 -15.87 -15.83 8.86
C LEU A 30 -16.78 -15.67 7.64
N LYS A 31 -17.70 -14.72 7.73
CA LYS A 31 -18.65 -14.39 6.67
C LYS A 31 -18.26 -13.05 6.03
N LEU A 32 -18.10 -13.06 4.73
CA LEU A 32 -17.87 -11.84 3.95
C LEU A 32 -19.10 -11.53 3.12
N ILE A 33 -19.52 -10.27 3.16
CA ILE A 33 -20.50 -9.76 2.20
C ILE A 33 -19.70 -9.18 1.03
N ILE A 34 -19.87 -9.80 -0.15
CA ILE A 34 -19.14 -9.44 -1.38
C ILE A 34 -20.18 -9.13 -2.46
N ASN A 35 -20.25 -7.86 -2.90
CA ASN A 35 -21.25 -7.38 -3.86
C ASN A 35 -22.69 -7.76 -3.46
N GLY A 36 -23.01 -7.69 -2.16
CA GLY A 36 -24.33 -8.05 -1.62
C GLY A 36 -24.54 -9.54 -1.35
N GLU A 37 -23.62 -10.42 -1.74
CA GLU A 37 -23.71 -11.87 -1.51
C GLU A 37 -22.87 -12.31 -0.32
N VAL A 38 -23.39 -13.25 0.48
CA VAL A 38 -22.68 -13.82 1.63
C VAL A 38 -21.83 -15.00 1.18
N SER A 39 -20.55 -14.98 1.56
CA SER A 39 -19.60 -16.09 1.36
C SER A 39 -18.91 -16.43 2.67
N GLU A 40 -18.70 -17.72 2.95
CA GLU A 40 -18.03 -18.19 4.16
C GLU A 40 -16.60 -18.64 3.86
N TYR A 41 -15.69 -18.32 4.79
CA TYR A 41 -14.27 -18.64 4.68
C TYR A 41 -13.74 -19.15 6.02
N GLN A 42 -12.78 -20.05 5.98
CA GLN A 42 -12.09 -20.54 7.16
C GLN A 42 -11.15 -19.48 7.73
N ASP A 43 -10.36 -18.85 6.86
CA ASP A 43 -9.41 -17.79 7.21
C ASP A 43 -9.60 -16.59 6.28
N VAL A 44 -9.45 -15.40 6.84
CA VAL A 44 -9.48 -14.14 6.09
C VAL A 44 -8.26 -13.32 6.43
N CYS A 45 -7.52 -12.88 5.41
CA CYS A 45 -6.42 -11.94 5.56
C CYS A 45 -6.80 -10.59 4.94
N LEU A 46 -6.94 -9.57 5.78
CA LEU A 46 -7.30 -8.22 5.38
C LEU A 46 -6.07 -7.43 4.94
N CYS A 47 -5.95 -7.19 3.62
CA CYS A 47 -4.89 -6.42 2.98
C CYS A 47 -5.43 -5.17 2.24
N ALA A 48 -6.55 -4.61 2.69
CA ALA A 48 -7.31 -3.58 1.98
C ALA A 48 -6.73 -2.15 2.09
N GLY A 49 -5.47 -2.01 2.53
CA GLY A 49 -4.83 -0.70 2.67
C GLY A 49 -5.57 0.20 3.67
N TYR A 50 -5.85 1.44 3.30
CA TYR A 50 -6.49 2.40 4.21
C TYR A 50 -7.96 2.07 4.52
N THR A 51 -8.66 1.38 3.63
CA THR A 51 -10.05 0.94 3.86
C THR A 51 -10.16 -0.17 4.89
N SER A 52 -9.06 -0.80 5.28
CA SER A 52 -9.02 -1.74 6.42
C SER A 52 -9.53 -1.13 7.71
N LYS A 53 -9.41 0.19 7.88
CA LYS A 53 -9.94 0.91 9.04
C LYS A 53 -11.46 0.83 9.14
N GLU A 54 -12.15 0.88 8.02
CA GLU A 54 -13.62 0.84 7.95
C GLU A 54 -14.13 -0.58 8.22
N LEU A 55 -13.43 -1.60 7.69
CA LEU A 55 -13.82 -3.00 7.83
C LEU A 55 -13.61 -3.56 9.25
N LEU A 56 -12.56 -3.13 9.96
CA LEU A 56 -12.22 -3.65 11.29
C LEU A 56 -12.11 -2.58 12.40
N ASN A 57 -12.42 -1.33 12.09
CA ASN A 57 -12.41 -0.21 13.04
C ASN A 57 -11.06 -0.03 13.79
N PHE A 58 -9.93 -0.07 13.06
CA PHE A 58 -8.61 0.14 13.65
C PHE A 58 -8.38 1.59 14.08
N SER A 59 -8.14 1.81 15.37
CA SER A 59 -7.90 3.14 15.94
C SER A 59 -6.54 3.76 15.53
N GLY A 60 -5.56 2.93 15.25
CA GLY A 60 -4.18 3.33 14.93
C GLY A 60 -3.89 3.59 13.44
N LEU A 61 -4.85 3.37 12.54
CA LEU A 61 -4.69 3.47 11.11
C LEU A 61 -5.25 4.78 10.56
N SER A 62 -4.49 5.45 9.72
CA SER A 62 -4.89 6.67 9.01
C SER A 62 -4.57 6.58 7.52
N SER A 63 -5.18 7.45 6.74
CA SER A 63 -4.91 7.60 5.31
C SER A 63 -3.96 8.77 5.08
N LYS A 64 -2.99 8.60 4.19
CA LYS A 64 -2.15 9.68 3.66
C LYS A 64 -2.18 9.68 2.15
N ARG A 65 -2.67 10.77 1.59
CA ARG A 65 -2.71 10.98 0.14
C ARG A 65 -1.31 11.15 -0.43
N GLY A 66 -1.10 10.64 -1.63
CA GLY A 66 0.11 10.87 -2.40
C GLY A 66 -0.20 10.97 -3.88
N GLN A 67 0.18 12.10 -4.48
CA GLN A 67 0.08 12.33 -5.91
C GLN A 67 1.44 12.17 -6.56
N ILE A 68 1.48 11.50 -7.69
CA ILE A 68 2.61 11.45 -8.59
C ILE A 68 2.32 12.33 -9.81
N SER A 69 3.39 12.78 -10.46
CA SER A 69 3.33 13.56 -11.70
C SER A 69 3.99 12.76 -12.82
N TYR A 70 3.34 12.69 -13.97
CA TYR A 70 3.92 12.15 -15.19
C TYR A 70 4.60 13.29 -15.95
N VAL A 71 5.88 13.14 -16.27
CA VAL A 71 6.65 14.20 -16.91
C VAL A 71 7.39 13.67 -18.14
N ASP A 72 7.62 14.57 -19.10
CA ASP A 72 8.41 14.25 -20.28
C ASP A 72 9.90 14.11 -19.97
N SER A 73 10.64 13.61 -20.94
CA SER A 73 12.08 13.44 -20.85
C SER A 73 12.79 14.68 -21.38
N SER A 74 13.56 15.36 -20.54
CA SER A 74 14.56 16.30 -21.04
C SER A 74 15.75 15.56 -21.70
N LYS A 75 16.63 16.30 -22.39
CA LYS A 75 17.82 15.70 -23.01
C LYS A 75 18.69 14.97 -21.99
N GLU A 76 18.84 15.53 -20.80
CA GLU A 76 19.65 15.02 -19.69
C GLU A 76 19.05 13.73 -19.09
N LEU A 77 17.72 13.61 -19.08
CA LEU A 77 16.99 12.51 -18.46
C LEU A 77 16.74 11.33 -19.43
N LYS A 78 16.96 11.54 -20.73
CA LYS A 78 16.64 10.54 -21.76
C LYS A 78 17.26 9.16 -21.50
N ASN A 79 18.45 9.12 -20.93
CA ASN A 79 19.23 7.90 -20.68
C ASN A 79 19.23 7.47 -19.20
N LEU A 80 18.33 8.00 -18.39
CA LEU A 80 18.23 7.63 -16.98
C LEU A 80 17.87 6.14 -16.85
N LYS A 81 18.79 5.35 -16.26
CA LYS A 81 18.63 3.89 -16.08
C LYS A 81 18.13 3.50 -14.69
N PHE A 82 18.38 4.33 -13.68
CA PHE A 82 18.07 4.06 -12.29
C PHE A 82 17.20 5.16 -11.70
N PRO A 83 16.33 4.85 -10.73
CA PRO A 83 15.59 5.88 -10.03
C PRO A 83 16.53 6.78 -9.24
N ILE A 84 16.21 8.06 -9.20
CA ILE A 84 16.87 9.06 -8.35
C ILE A 84 15.95 9.32 -7.16
N CYS A 85 16.49 9.20 -5.94
CA CYS A 85 15.74 9.43 -4.69
C CYS A 85 16.43 10.51 -3.86
N ALA A 86 15.64 11.49 -3.40
CA ALA A 86 16.06 12.54 -2.47
C ALA A 86 14.85 12.96 -1.61
N SER A 87 14.46 14.22 -1.59
CA SER A 87 13.21 14.69 -0.97
C SER A 87 11.94 14.18 -1.67
N GLY A 88 12.09 13.62 -2.83
CA GLY A 88 11.12 12.88 -3.64
C GLY A 88 11.87 11.82 -4.46
N TYR A 89 11.23 11.27 -5.48
CA TYR A 89 11.86 10.34 -6.40
C TYR A 89 11.53 10.70 -7.85
N PHE A 90 12.44 10.29 -8.74
CA PHE A 90 12.29 10.41 -10.17
C PHE A 90 12.63 9.06 -10.81
N SER A 91 11.69 8.51 -11.57
CA SER A 91 11.87 7.17 -12.16
C SER A 91 12.55 7.21 -13.52
N PRO A 92 13.20 6.12 -13.97
CA PRO A 92 13.42 5.89 -15.39
C PRO A 92 12.11 5.96 -16.18
N LYS A 93 12.23 6.02 -17.50
CA LYS A 93 11.09 6.08 -18.41
C LYS A 93 10.23 4.83 -18.33
N ILE A 94 8.93 5.02 -18.13
CA ILE A 94 7.91 3.98 -18.16
C ILE A 94 6.85 4.42 -19.17
N LYS A 95 6.62 3.65 -20.23
CA LYS A 95 5.66 3.99 -21.30
C LYS A 95 5.82 5.41 -21.88
N GLY A 96 7.07 5.84 -22.02
CA GLY A 96 7.37 7.13 -22.63
C GLY A 96 7.50 8.33 -21.68
N LEU A 97 7.05 8.21 -20.43
CA LEU A 97 7.09 9.26 -19.42
C LEU A 97 7.90 8.82 -18.20
N HIS A 98 8.43 9.79 -17.47
CA HIS A 98 8.99 9.57 -16.14
C HIS A 98 7.92 9.80 -15.07
N VAL A 99 8.10 9.19 -13.91
CA VAL A 99 7.29 9.43 -12.72
C VAL A 99 8.08 10.27 -11.74
N LEU A 100 7.51 11.40 -11.37
CA LEU A 100 8.04 12.31 -10.36
C LEU A 100 7.10 12.31 -9.15
N GLY A 101 7.60 12.13 -7.97
CA GLY A 101 6.75 12.11 -6.79
C GLY A 101 7.49 11.94 -5.48
N SER A 102 6.71 11.76 -4.45
CA SER A 102 5.26 11.98 -4.43
C SER A 102 4.93 13.02 -3.37
N SER A 103 3.74 13.57 -3.44
CA SER A 103 3.20 14.36 -2.32
C SER A 103 2.91 13.45 -1.11
N TYR A 104 2.73 14.07 0.04
CA TYR A 104 2.34 13.41 1.28
C TYR A 104 1.49 14.39 2.07
N SER A 105 0.17 14.20 2.05
CA SER A 105 -0.79 15.14 2.63
C SER A 105 -1.97 14.42 3.28
N ASP A 106 -2.72 15.17 4.08
CA ASP A 106 -3.96 14.73 4.74
C ASP A 106 -5.22 15.05 3.92
N VAL A 107 -5.04 15.56 2.70
CA VAL A 107 -6.15 15.85 1.80
C VAL A 107 -6.85 14.55 1.41
N THR A 108 -8.17 14.53 1.46
CA THR A 108 -9.02 13.37 1.16
C THR A 108 -9.53 13.35 -0.29
N ASN A 109 -9.31 14.43 -1.05
CA ASN A 109 -9.69 14.52 -2.45
C ASN A 109 -8.88 13.53 -3.30
N ASP A 110 -9.53 12.79 -4.17
CA ASP A 110 -8.94 11.81 -5.09
C ASP A 110 -8.58 12.40 -6.47
N SER A 111 -8.94 13.66 -6.72
CA SER A 111 -8.61 14.36 -7.97
C SER A 111 -7.15 14.80 -7.98
N VAL A 112 -6.55 14.89 -9.17
CA VAL A 112 -5.21 15.42 -9.37
C VAL A 112 -5.22 16.94 -9.09
N LEU A 113 -4.29 17.42 -8.25
CA LEU A 113 -4.17 18.81 -7.84
C LEU A 113 -2.92 19.46 -8.44
N GLU A 114 -3.06 20.64 -9.01
CA GLU A 114 -1.95 21.39 -9.62
C GLU A 114 -0.88 21.80 -8.60
N GLU A 115 -1.28 22.19 -7.40
CA GLU A 115 -0.38 22.53 -6.29
C GLU A 115 0.55 21.37 -5.89
N GLU A 116 0.07 20.11 -5.98
CA GLU A 116 0.91 18.95 -5.73
C GLU A 116 1.86 18.64 -6.90
N HIS A 117 1.49 18.96 -8.13
CA HIS A 117 2.41 18.97 -9.27
C HIS A 117 3.55 19.98 -9.06
N ILE A 118 3.22 21.20 -8.65
CA ILE A 118 4.19 22.25 -8.32
C ILE A 118 5.12 21.78 -7.18
N SER A 119 4.54 21.17 -6.13
CA SER A 119 5.32 20.62 -5.02
C SER A 119 6.29 19.52 -5.48
N ASN A 120 5.83 18.61 -6.32
CA ASN A 120 6.67 17.55 -6.88
C ASN A 120 7.81 18.12 -7.75
N LYS A 121 7.52 19.13 -8.58
CA LYS A 121 8.59 19.84 -9.35
C LYS A 121 9.62 20.52 -8.44
N LYS A 122 9.20 21.11 -7.32
CA LYS A 122 10.14 21.70 -6.35
C LYS A 122 11.08 20.65 -5.77
N LYS A 123 10.60 19.43 -5.49
CA LYS A 123 11.43 18.31 -5.01
C LYS A 123 12.46 17.89 -6.05
N LEU A 124 12.11 17.90 -7.33
CA LEU A 124 13.06 17.61 -8.40
C LEU A 124 14.19 18.64 -8.48
N LYS A 125 13.88 19.93 -8.29
CA LYS A 125 14.88 21.00 -8.31
C LYS A 125 15.99 20.84 -7.25
N VAL A 126 15.72 20.17 -6.15
CA VAL A 126 16.74 19.85 -5.13
C VAL A 126 17.79 18.88 -5.68
N ILE A 127 17.39 18.01 -6.62
CA ILE A 127 18.28 17.04 -7.25
C ILE A 127 19.07 17.69 -8.40
N HIS A 128 18.36 18.35 -9.28
CA HIS A 128 18.92 19.08 -10.42
C HIS A 128 17.86 20.03 -11.02
N ASN A 129 18.32 21.07 -11.69
CA ASN A 129 17.41 22.06 -12.30
C ASN A 129 16.89 21.60 -13.68
N PHE A 130 16.28 20.43 -13.72
CA PHE A 130 15.65 19.93 -14.94
C PHE A 130 14.37 20.72 -15.25
N ASN A 131 14.23 21.12 -16.52
CA ASN A 131 12.98 21.65 -17.02
C ASN A 131 12.15 20.50 -17.62
N VAL A 132 11.03 20.19 -17.00
CA VAL A 132 10.12 19.12 -17.41
C VAL A 132 8.69 19.64 -17.51
N ASN A 133 7.94 19.14 -18.50
CA ASN A 133 6.52 19.42 -18.64
C ASN A 133 5.71 18.29 -17.97
N ILE A 134 4.62 18.67 -17.32
CA ILE A 134 3.70 17.71 -16.68
C ILE A 134 2.64 17.32 -17.72
N HIS A 135 2.41 16.03 -17.87
CA HIS A 135 1.41 15.45 -18.76
C HIS A 135 0.22 14.84 -18.00
N GLY A 136 0.17 15.02 -16.68
CA GLY A 136 -0.86 14.49 -15.82
C GLY A 136 -0.27 13.86 -14.55
N GLY A 137 -1.08 13.08 -13.86
CA GLY A 137 -0.68 12.45 -12.63
C GLY A 137 -1.64 11.35 -12.20
N ASN A 138 -1.35 10.75 -11.07
CA ASN A 138 -2.25 9.81 -10.42
C ASN A 138 -2.19 10.02 -8.91
N VAL A 139 -3.27 9.67 -8.24
CA VAL A 139 -3.46 9.81 -6.80
C VAL A 139 -3.63 8.42 -6.19
N GLY A 140 -3.04 8.22 -5.02
CA GLY A 140 -3.25 7.03 -4.21
C GLY A 140 -3.26 7.38 -2.73
N PHE A 141 -3.91 6.53 -1.96
CA PHE A 141 -4.01 6.68 -0.51
C PHE A 141 -3.24 5.55 0.18
N ARG A 142 -2.31 5.94 1.04
CA ARG A 142 -1.48 5.01 1.81
C ARG A 142 -2.11 4.78 3.17
N ALA A 143 -2.21 3.53 3.58
CA ALA A 143 -2.48 3.19 4.97
C ALA A 143 -1.24 3.46 5.81
N VAL A 144 -1.36 4.27 6.85
CA VAL A 144 -0.25 4.69 7.71
C VAL A 144 -0.66 4.55 9.17
N THR A 145 0.21 3.98 9.96
CA THR A 145 0.09 3.90 11.42
C THR A 145 0.76 5.08 12.10
N LYS A 146 0.44 5.31 13.38
CA LYS A 146 1.02 6.39 14.18
C LYS A 146 2.55 6.25 14.34
N ASP A 147 3.04 5.02 14.48
CA ASP A 147 4.47 4.68 14.63
C ASP A 147 5.18 4.38 13.32
N ARG A 148 4.45 4.40 12.19
CA ARG A 148 4.94 4.09 10.84
C ARG A 148 5.43 2.65 10.64
N LEU A 149 5.04 1.73 11.50
CA LEU A 149 5.24 0.29 11.34
C LEU A 149 3.95 -0.37 10.82
N PRO A 150 4.01 -1.43 10.01
CA PRO A 150 2.83 -2.14 9.55
C PRO A 150 2.00 -2.73 10.71
N LEU A 151 0.73 -2.99 10.48
CA LEU A 151 -0.14 -3.80 11.32
C LEU A 151 -0.15 -5.22 10.76
N VAL A 152 0.36 -6.17 11.54
CA VAL A 152 0.50 -7.57 11.12
C VAL A 152 0.09 -8.48 12.26
N GLY A 153 -0.71 -9.48 11.98
CA GLY A 153 -1.14 -10.44 13.00
C GLY A 153 -2.62 -10.76 12.93
N CYS A 154 -3.16 -11.32 14.00
CA CYS A 154 -4.58 -11.67 14.11
C CYS A 154 -5.30 -10.67 15.02
N ASN A 155 -6.40 -10.10 14.55
CA ASN A 155 -7.29 -9.24 15.30
C ASN A 155 -8.71 -9.82 15.21
N LYS A 156 -9.28 -10.25 16.34
CA LYS A 156 -10.62 -10.83 16.42
C LYS A 156 -10.87 -11.95 15.40
N GLY A 157 -9.92 -12.86 15.22
CA GLY A 157 -10.04 -13.99 14.29
C GLY A 157 -9.76 -13.64 12.82
N ILE A 158 -9.45 -12.40 12.49
CA ILE A 158 -9.12 -11.95 11.14
C ILE A 158 -7.63 -11.62 11.08
N TYR A 159 -6.91 -12.21 10.15
CA TYR A 159 -5.52 -11.85 9.89
C TYR A 159 -5.44 -10.50 9.20
N VAL A 160 -4.43 -9.71 9.52
CA VAL A 160 -4.28 -8.34 9.03
C VAL A 160 -2.86 -8.13 8.53
N ASN A 161 -2.74 -7.56 7.34
CA ASN A 161 -1.48 -7.12 6.77
C ASN A 161 -1.69 -5.78 6.06
N THR A 162 -1.54 -4.67 6.81
CA THR A 162 -1.83 -3.32 6.34
C THR A 162 -0.94 -2.27 7.01
N GLY A 163 -1.12 -0.99 6.72
CA GLY A 163 -0.40 0.09 7.40
C GLY A 163 1.03 0.32 6.94
N HIS A 164 1.43 -0.21 5.78
CA HIS A 164 2.81 -0.18 5.27
C HIS A 164 3.31 1.22 4.86
N GLY A 165 2.44 2.20 4.76
CA GLY A 165 2.78 3.57 4.33
C GLY A 165 3.43 3.59 2.95
N SER A 166 4.63 4.19 2.87
CA SER A 166 5.40 4.28 1.61
C SER A 166 6.38 3.11 1.39
N ARG A 167 6.44 2.13 2.30
CA ARG A 167 7.42 1.02 2.27
C ARG A 167 6.80 -0.34 1.95
N GLY A 168 5.57 -0.37 1.45
CA GLY A 168 4.82 -1.61 1.23
C GLY A 168 5.56 -2.65 0.41
N SER A 169 6.20 -2.27 -0.70
CA SER A 169 6.95 -3.21 -1.54
C SER A 169 8.17 -3.85 -0.85
N THR A 170 8.68 -3.24 0.22
CA THR A 170 9.81 -3.77 1.00
C THR A 170 9.35 -4.59 2.21
N SER A 171 8.31 -4.14 2.90
CA SER A 171 7.86 -4.77 4.16
C SER A 171 6.80 -5.85 3.96
N SER A 172 5.97 -5.75 2.91
CA SER A 172 4.86 -6.69 2.72
C SER A 172 5.26 -8.15 2.53
N PRO A 173 6.41 -8.50 1.90
CA PRO A 173 6.80 -9.92 1.79
C PRO A 173 7.08 -10.56 3.15
N LEU A 174 7.88 -9.92 4.00
CA LEU A 174 8.12 -10.41 5.36
C LEU A 174 6.84 -10.48 6.18
N CYS A 175 5.99 -9.45 6.09
CA CYS A 175 4.71 -9.42 6.80
C CYS A 175 3.75 -10.52 6.31
N ALA A 176 3.79 -10.86 5.02
CA ALA A 176 3.00 -11.98 4.49
C ALA A 176 3.49 -13.34 5.01
N GLU A 177 4.80 -13.51 5.16
CA GLU A 177 5.40 -14.71 5.77
C GLU A 177 4.98 -14.86 7.24
N ILE A 178 5.02 -13.75 8.03
CA ILE A 178 4.49 -13.75 9.40
C ILE A 178 3.03 -14.23 9.44
N ILE A 179 2.17 -13.73 8.54
CA ILE A 179 0.76 -14.16 8.49
C ILE A 179 0.65 -15.65 8.13
N ALA A 180 1.41 -16.13 7.15
CA ALA A 180 1.41 -17.54 6.77
C ALA A 180 1.84 -18.44 7.93
N ASP A 181 2.88 -18.06 8.67
CA ASP A 181 3.36 -18.81 9.82
C ASP A 181 2.37 -18.79 10.99
N LEU A 182 1.65 -17.68 11.19
CA LEU A 182 0.56 -17.61 12.17
C LEU A 182 -0.61 -18.56 11.80
N ILE A 183 -1.01 -18.61 10.53
CA ILE A 183 -2.06 -19.51 10.05
C ILE A 183 -1.64 -20.98 10.23
N ASP A 184 -0.40 -21.31 9.89
CA ASP A 184 0.14 -22.67 9.95
C ASP A 184 0.65 -23.08 11.35
N ASN A 185 0.54 -22.20 12.36
CA ASN A 185 1.08 -22.39 13.71
C ASN A 185 2.58 -22.73 13.70
N ARG A 186 3.36 -22.07 12.85
CA ARG A 186 4.82 -22.20 12.75
C ARG A 186 5.54 -21.10 13.56
N PRO A 187 6.80 -21.30 13.93
CA PRO A 187 7.63 -20.25 14.52
C PRO A 187 7.70 -19.03 13.57
N LEU A 188 7.58 -17.83 14.13
CA LEU A 188 7.64 -16.60 13.33
C LEU A 188 9.05 -16.36 12.75
N PRO A 189 9.17 -15.77 11.56
CA PRO A 189 10.44 -15.49 10.89
C PRO A 189 11.14 -14.23 11.43
N VAL A 190 10.70 -13.74 12.57
CA VAL A 190 11.21 -12.55 13.27
C VAL A 190 11.32 -12.84 14.76
N ASP A 191 12.18 -12.09 15.46
CA ASP A 191 12.28 -12.16 16.89
C ASP A 191 11.05 -11.57 17.60
N HIS A 192 10.96 -11.83 18.90
CA HIS A 192 9.80 -11.46 19.73
C HIS A 192 9.56 -9.93 19.78
N GLU A 193 10.62 -9.14 19.82
CA GLU A 193 10.51 -7.68 19.88
C GLU A 193 9.91 -7.11 18.59
N VAL A 194 10.33 -7.64 17.44
CA VAL A 194 9.79 -7.25 16.14
C VAL A 194 8.33 -7.72 16.03
N ALA A 195 8.01 -8.92 16.47
CA ALA A 195 6.63 -9.42 16.45
C ALA A 195 5.69 -8.52 17.26
N ILE A 196 6.08 -8.10 18.46
CA ILE A 196 5.32 -7.15 19.29
C ILE A 196 5.18 -5.80 18.61
N ALA A 197 6.26 -5.27 18.03
CA ALA A 197 6.24 -3.98 17.36
C ALA A 197 5.34 -3.95 16.11
N LEU A 198 5.08 -5.10 15.49
CA LEU A 198 4.21 -5.24 14.33
C LEU A 198 2.78 -5.64 14.69
N ASP A 199 2.51 -6.08 15.93
CA ASP A 199 1.22 -6.65 16.33
C ASP A 199 0.03 -5.79 15.90
N ALA A 200 -0.96 -6.43 15.27
CA ALA A 200 -2.18 -5.77 14.80
C ALA A 200 -3.00 -5.14 15.93
N ASN A 201 -2.81 -5.59 17.16
CA ASN A 201 -3.56 -5.14 18.36
C ASN A 201 -2.81 -4.06 19.17
N ARG A 202 -1.60 -3.66 18.79
CA ARG A 202 -0.75 -2.76 19.61
C ARG A 202 -1.31 -1.35 19.84
N PHE A 203 -2.40 -0.99 19.19
CA PHE A 203 -3.11 0.28 19.40
C PHE A 203 -4.50 0.12 20.04
N ASN A 204 -4.86 -1.08 20.43
CA ASN A 204 -6.14 -1.39 21.10
C ASN A 204 -6.02 -1.27 22.62
#